data_50336718686bc2e4c8fd7a10af4ef3f1
#
_entry.id   50336718686bc2e4c8fd7a10af4ef3f1
#
_cell.length_a   1.000
_cell.length_b   1.000
_cell.length_c   1.000
_cell.angle_alpha   90.00
_cell.angle_beta   90.00
_cell.angle_gamma   90.00
#
_symmetry.space_group_name_H-M   'P 1'
#
loop_
_entity.id
_entity.type
_entity.pdbx_description
1 polymer ?
#
loop_
_entity_poly.entity_id
_entity_poly.type
_entity_poly.pdbx_seq_one_letter_code
_entity_poly.pdbx_strand_id
1 'polypeptide(L)'
;MKKLFYLLLVVLFVVFCIPFMTVAQEKPIVLGAPLSTAFLYGWDAERGIKLAVDEINAAGGVNVGGKKRPFKVEVIDTRDLEPGVPVADALLAVEKLILEKKADFIVGGPVRSEAALAAMDLLSKHKKISILTTGVLTPAYSKRVAENYGKYKYCFRNSSEVPVMMGDFMAMLDDLNKTQGFNKAYIMVQDVAHARAGGEYMKKALTEKKWEVIDMKIYPTGTTDYSQGLIDSGKKGAQILFLWMDMPESAALLQQWSNMKLKSLPMGFMNAAEQPGFWKATGGKGEYMIVNLVNGGNAPAKITPWTMKFVDAYKKKWGLEPEGYGTSSSYMAVYQYKDAIEKAKTTDPDAVITALENQDLMGVYGRMRFDKKTHQIIPSWDPKEGAVTGIIQWQAGKRIQVFPPKVAEGKIMLPPWMK
;
A
#
# COMPACT_ATOMS: atom_id res chain seq x y z
N MET A 1 62.86 -40.31 0.80
CA MET A 1 61.89 -39.75 -0.16
C MET A 1 60.61 -40.54 -0.28
N LYS A 2 60.59 -41.87 -0.36
CA LYS A 2 59.34 -42.65 -0.50
C LYS A 2 58.39 -42.56 0.73
N LYS A 3 58.90 -42.49 1.96
CA LYS A 3 58.07 -42.36 3.18
C LYS A 3 57.40 -40.95 3.32
N LEU A 4 58.04 -39.93 2.81
CA LEU A 4 57.47 -38.55 2.82
C LEU A 4 56.36 -38.41 1.78
N PHE A 5 56.48 -39.12 0.65
CA PHE A 5 55.45 -39.13 -0.40
C PHE A 5 54.14 -39.85 0.05
N TYR A 6 54.24 -40.91 0.83
CA TYR A 6 53.05 -41.58 1.40
C TYR A 6 52.38 -40.75 2.46
N LEU A 7 53.13 -40.00 3.25
CA LEU A 7 52.54 -39.09 4.26
C LEU A 7 51.77 -37.94 3.64
N LEU A 8 52.28 -37.36 2.52
CA LEU A 8 51.59 -36.31 1.75
C LEU A 8 50.31 -36.86 1.06
N LEU A 9 50.34 -38.08 0.55
CA LEU A 9 49.17 -38.72 -0.07
C LEU A 9 48.06 -39.04 0.92
N VAL A 10 48.38 -39.41 2.16
CA VAL A 10 47.42 -39.70 3.21
C VAL A 10 46.81 -38.38 3.73
N VAL A 11 47.59 -37.31 3.83
CA VAL A 11 47.05 -35.96 4.22
C VAL A 11 46.16 -35.38 3.12
N LEU A 12 46.50 -35.59 1.85
CA LEU A 12 45.64 -35.13 0.73
C LEU A 12 44.33 -35.92 0.67
N PHE A 13 44.31 -37.21 1.04
CA PHE A 13 43.10 -38.05 1.01
C PHE A 13 42.15 -37.73 2.19
N VAL A 14 42.69 -37.34 3.36
CA VAL A 14 41.89 -36.97 4.52
C VAL A 14 41.20 -35.61 4.33
N VAL A 15 41.82 -34.67 3.58
CA VAL A 15 41.20 -33.39 3.28
C VAL A 15 40.05 -33.48 2.26
N PHE A 16 40.04 -34.52 1.40
CA PHE A 16 38.97 -34.76 0.39
C PHE A 16 37.76 -35.54 0.93
N CYS A 17 37.82 -36.09 2.15
CA CYS A 17 36.73 -36.81 2.78
C CYS A 17 36.00 -36.02 3.87
N ILE A 18 36.03 -34.67 3.84
CA ILE A 18 35.04 -33.88 4.58
C ILE A 18 33.72 -34.05 3.84
N PRO A 19 32.73 -34.80 4.37
CA PRO A 19 31.43 -34.86 3.74
C PRO A 19 30.94 -33.42 3.68
N PHE A 20 30.73 -32.88 2.48
CA PHE A 20 29.85 -31.75 2.30
C PHE A 20 28.51 -32.20 2.88
N MET A 21 28.26 -31.90 4.16
CA MET A 21 26.93 -31.96 4.71
C MET A 21 26.10 -31.01 3.88
N THR A 22 25.48 -31.52 2.83
CA THR A 22 24.35 -30.81 2.21
C THR A 22 23.31 -30.69 3.32
N VAL A 23 23.31 -29.56 4.00
CA VAL A 23 22.21 -29.19 4.88
C VAL A 23 20.98 -29.25 3.97
N ALA A 24 20.17 -30.28 4.16
CA ALA A 24 18.94 -30.42 3.41
C ALA A 24 18.16 -29.12 3.60
N GLN A 25 18.00 -28.38 2.51
CA GLN A 25 17.32 -27.09 2.57
C GLN A 25 15.89 -27.34 3.04
N GLU A 26 15.53 -26.81 4.20
CA GLU A 26 14.20 -26.98 4.78
C GLU A 26 13.14 -26.50 3.77
N LYS A 27 12.00 -27.20 3.71
CA LYS A 27 10.90 -26.86 2.80
C LYS A 27 10.51 -25.41 2.96
N PRO A 28 10.45 -24.60 1.87
CA PRO A 28 10.09 -23.19 1.96
C PRO A 28 8.68 -22.99 2.51
N ILE A 29 8.45 -21.82 3.12
CA ILE A 29 7.12 -21.31 3.44
C ILE A 29 6.62 -20.56 2.20
N VAL A 30 5.51 -21.00 1.62
CA VAL A 30 5.00 -20.45 0.36
C VAL A 30 4.01 -19.32 0.65
N LEU A 31 4.33 -18.11 0.17
CA LEU A 31 3.46 -16.94 0.14
C LEU A 31 2.76 -16.86 -1.22
N GLY A 32 1.45 -17.03 -1.25
CA GLY A 32 0.64 -16.84 -2.45
C GLY A 32 0.24 -15.36 -2.58
N ALA A 33 0.53 -14.76 -3.72
CA ALA A 33 0.24 -13.35 -3.98
C ALA A 33 -0.73 -13.21 -5.18
N PRO A 34 -2.06 -13.12 -4.93
CA PRO A 34 -3.06 -12.86 -5.95
C PRO A 34 -3.09 -11.35 -6.24
N LEU A 35 -2.46 -10.89 -7.33
CA LEU A 35 -2.26 -9.48 -7.63
C LEU A 35 -2.70 -9.15 -9.05
N SER A 36 -3.20 -7.94 -9.27
CA SER A 36 -3.49 -7.42 -10.62
C SER A 36 -2.22 -6.83 -11.22
N THR A 37 -1.35 -7.68 -11.76
CA THR A 37 0.06 -7.35 -12.09
C THR A 37 0.23 -6.42 -13.29
N ALA A 38 -0.81 -6.23 -14.09
CA ALA A 38 -0.83 -5.26 -15.19
C ALA A 38 -0.99 -3.81 -14.72
N PHE A 39 -1.38 -3.59 -13.45
CA PHE A 39 -1.63 -2.26 -12.87
C PHE A 39 -0.66 -1.93 -11.74
N LEU A 40 -0.46 -0.60 -11.51
CA LEU A 40 0.43 -0.09 -10.46
C LEU A 40 0.22 -0.80 -9.13
N TYR A 41 -1.02 -0.92 -8.68
CA TYR A 41 -1.36 -1.48 -7.36
C TYR A 41 -1.01 -2.97 -7.19
N GLY A 42 -0.87 -3.70 -8.28
CA GLY A 42 -0.45 -5.11 -8.24
C GLY A 42 1.07 -5.27 -8.35
N TRP A 43 1.71 -4.65 -9.36
CA TRP A 43 3.15 -4.84 -9.54
C TRP A 43 4.01 -4.09 -8.50
N ASP A 44 3.54 -2.98 -7.91
CA ASP A 44 4.22 -2.33 -6.80
C ASP A 44 4.18 -3.18 -5.53
N ALA A 45 3.03 -3.80 -5.25
CA ALA A 45 2.87 -4.76 -4.16
C ALA A 45 3.79 -5.98 -4.34
N GLU A 46 3.85 -6.54 -5.55
CA GLU A 46 4.77 -7.64 -5.89
C GLU A 46 6.23 -7.26 -5.60
N ARG A 47 6.65 -6.05 -5.98
CA ARG A 47 8.00 -5.54 -5.71
C ARG A 47 8.28 -5.43 -4.22
N GLY A 48 7.32 -4.92 -3.44
CA GLY A 48 7.43 -4.85 -1.98
C GLY A 48 7.59 -6.23 -1.34
N ILE A 49 6.76 -7.20 -1.74
CA ILE A 49 6.83 -8.59 -1.28
C ILE A 49 8.19 -9.20 -1.61
N LYS A 50 8.63 -9.12 -2.87
CA LYS A 50 9.90 -9.68 -3.33
C LYS A 50 11.12 -9.08 -2.63
N LEU A 51 11.10 -7.77 -2.34
CA LEU A 51 12.17 -7.13 -1.59
C LEU A 51 12.26 -7.72 -0.17
N ALA A 52 11.15 -7.78 0.55
CA ALA A 52 11.12 -8.33 1.90
C ALA A 52 11.54 -9.81 1.96
N VAL A 53 11.07 -10.63 1.01
CA VAL A 53 11.44 -12.04 0.91
C VAL A 53 12.94 -12.21 0.70
N ASP A 54 13.54 -11.42 -0.20
CA ASP A 54 14.98 -11.50 -0.46
C ASP A 54 15.80 -11.11 0.77
N GLU A 55 15.42 -10.03 1.46
CA GLU A 55 16.10 -9.59 2.69
C GLU A 55 15.99 -10.64 3.81
N ILE A 56 14.80 -11.19 4.04
CA ILE A 56 14.57 -12.21 5.07
C ILE A 56 15.35 -13.48 4.74
N ASN A 57 15.33 -13.92 3.48
CA ASN A 57 16.06 -15.13 3.08
C ASN A 57 17.57 -14.93 3.15
N ALA A 58 18.09 -13.76 2.76
CA ALA A 58 19.50 -13.41 2.91
C ALA A 58 19.95 -13.38 4.39
N ALA A 59 19.03 -13.05 5.31
CA ALA A 59 19.26 -13.10 6.76
C ALA A 59 19.08 -14.53 7.36
N GLY A 60 18.95 -15.57 6.53
CA GLY A 60 18.83 -16.97 6.94
C GLY A 60 17.39 -17.48 7.07
N GLY A 61 16.39 -16.73 6.58
CA GLY A 61 14.99 -17.18 6.55
C GLY A 61 14.25 -17.02 7.89
N VAL A 62 13.15 -17.71 8.02
CA VAL A 62 12.21 -17.66 9.16
C VAL A 62 12.49 -18.81 10.12
N ASN A 63 12.58 -18.53 11.41
CA ASN A 63 12.77 -19.56 12.44
C ASN A 63 11.44 -20.18 12.86
N VAL A 64 11.18 -21.40 12.42
CA VAL A 64 9.98 -22.17 12.75
C VAL A 64 10.34 -23.26 13.77
N GLY A 65 10.19 -22.94 15.06
CA GLY A 65 10.47 -23.94 16.12
C GLY A 65 11.92 -24.44 16.16
N GLY A 66 12.89 -23.58 15.83
CA GLY A 66 14.32 -23.93 15.79
C GLY A 66 14.85 -24.25 14.40
N LYS A 67 13.99 -24.43 13.40
CA LYS A 67 14.38 -24.72 12.01
C LYS A 67 14.26 -23.47 11.15
N LYS A 68 15.30 -23.14 10.39
CA LYS A 68 15.32 -22.01 9.45
C LYS A 68 14.70 -22.42 8.11
N ARG A 69 13.60 -21.77 7.72
CA ARG A 69 12.90 -22.01 6.46
C ARG A 69 12.88 -20.74 5.61
N PRO A 70 13.22 -20.78 4.31
CA PRO A 70 13.11 -19.63 3.46
C PRO A 70 11.64 -19.35 3.10
N PHE A 71 11.30 -18.08 2.81
CA PHE A 71 10.08 -17.77 2.10
C PHE A 71 10.24 -18.03 0.60
N LYS A 72 9.15 -18.47 -0.05
CA LYS A 72 8.99 -18.53 -1.50
C LYS A 72 7.73 -17.78 -1.89
N VAL A 73 7.78 -16.94 -2.92
CA VAL A 73 6.60 -16.23 -3.44
C VAL A 73 6.09 -16.91 -4.70
N GLU A 74 4.79 -17.14 -4.75
CA GLU A 74 4.06 -17.56 -5.95
C GLU A 74 3.05 -16.47 -6.29
N VAL A 75 3.21 -15.82 -7.45
CA VAL A 75 2.33 -14.75 -7.91
C VAL A 75 1.39 -15.30 -8.98
N ILE A 76 0.11 -14.98 -8.88
CA ILE A 76 -0.87 -15.21 -9.95
C ILE A 76 -1.58 -13.89 -10.24
N ASP A 77 -1.61 -13.51 -11.52
CA ASP A 77 -2.35 -12.35 -11.99
C ASP A 77 -3.85 -12.58 -11.83
N THR A 78 -4.51 -11.75 -11.04
CA THR A 78 -5.95 -11.81 -10.81
C THR A 78 -6.74 -11.09 -11.89
N ARG A 79 -6.11 -10.18 -12.62
CA ARG A 79 -6.71 -9.32 -13.65
C ARG A 79 -7.93 -8.53 -13.15
N ASP A 80 -8.13 -8.47 -11.84
CA ASP A 80 -9.34 -7.94 -11.21
C ASP A 80 -9.50 -6.42 -11.27
N LEU A 81 -8.49 -5.70 -11.79
CA LEU A 81 -8.59 -4.28 -12.15
C LEU A 81 -8.86 -4.06 -13.65
N GLU A 82 -8.79 -5.08 -14.48
CA GLU A 82 -9.11 -4.96 -15.90
C GLU A 82 -10.63 -4.80 -16.08
N PRO A 83 -11.07 -3.86 -16.96
CA PRO A 83 -12.48 -3.70 -17.26
C PRO A 83 -13.12 -4.99 -17.79
N GLY A 84 -14.31 -5.33 -17.29
CA GLY A 84 -15.05 -6.51 -17.75
C GLY A 84 -14.58 -7.85 -17.22
N VAL A 85 -13.47 -7.92 -16.45
CA VAL A 85 -13.02 -9.18 -15.84
C VAL A 85 -13.93 -9.55 -14.66
N PRO A 86 -14.55 -10.76 -14.66
CA PRO A 86 -15.43 -11.22 -13.59
C PRO A 86 -14.69 -11.42 -12.27
N VAL A 87 -15.37 -11.24 -11.14
CA VAL A 87 -14.85 -11.58 -9.80
C VAL A 87 -14.40 -13.05 -9.73
N ALA A 88 -15.09 -13.94 -10.43
CA ALA A 88 -14.77 -15.37 -10.46
C ALA A 88 -13.32 -15.66 -10.92
N ASP A 89 -12.76 -14.85 -11.82
CA ASP A 89 -11.38 -15.04 -12.30
C ASP A 89 -10.37 -14.77 -11.18
N ALA A 90 -10.60 -13.73 -10.36
CA ALA A 90 -9.77 -13.45 -9.20
C ALA A 90 -9.89 -14.56 -8.14
N LEU A 91 -11.09 -15.11 -7.92
CA LEU A 91 -11.29 -16.24 -7.00
C LEU A 91 -10.55 -17.48 -7.49
N LEU A 92 -10.59 -17.77 -8.79
CA LEU A 92 -9.84 -18.88 -9.39
C LEU A 92 -8.32 -18.71 -9.19
N ALA A 93 -7.79 -17.50 -9.31
CA ALA A 93 -6.38 -17.21 -9.03
C ALA A 93 -6.02 -17.50 -7.56
N VAL A 94 -6.85 -17.10 -6.61
CA VAL A 94 -6.67 -17.42 -5.17
C VAL A 94 -6.74 -18.93 -4.94
N GLU A 95 -7.71 -19.62 -5.53
CA GLU A 95 -7.86 -21.06 -5.40
C GLU A 95 -6.67 -21.83 -5.96
N LYS A 96 -6.14 -21.44 -7.13
CA LYS A 96 -4.91 -22.00 -7.71
C LYS A 96 -3.70 -21.81 -6.81
N LEU A 97 -3.54 -20.63 -6.20
CA LEU A 97 -2.47 -20.39 -5.23
C LEU A 97 -2.55 -21.38 -4.07
N ILE A 98 -3.75 -21.61 -3.55
CA ILE A 98 -3.97 -22.52 -2.42
C ILE A 98 -3.77 -24.01 -2.82
N LEU A 99 -4.42 -24.44 -3.89
CA LEU A 99 -4.53 -25.86 -4.24
C LEU A 99 -3.37 -26.37 -5.10
N GLU A 100 -2.91 -25.59 -6.08
CA GLU A 100 -1.85 -25.99 -7.00
C GLU A 100 -0.47 -25.52 -6.53
N LYS A 101 -0.34 -24.26 -6.14
CA LYS A 101 0.93 -23.69 -5.65
C LYS A 101 1.22 -24.01 -4.19
N LYS A 102 0.24 -24.60 -3.47
CA LYS A 102 0.35 -25.01 -2.06
C LYS A 102 0.76 -23.85 -1.14
N ALA A 103 0.19 -22.65 -1.39
CA ALA A 103 0.45 -21.49 -0.54
C ALA A 103 0.12 -21.80 0.93
N ASP A 104 1.06 -21.51 1.82
CA ASP A 104 0.86 -21.58 3.26
C ASP A 104 0.05 -20.37 3.75
N PHE A 105 0.39 -19.19 3.21
CA PHE A 105 -0.23 -17.89 3.52
C PHE A 105 -0.53 -17.11 2.25
N ILE A 106 -1.48 -16.18 2.32
CA ILE A 106 -1.82 -15.26 1.23
C ILE A 106 -1.41 -13.83 1.60
N VAL A 107 -0.84 -13.09 0.65
CA VAL A 107 -0.36 -11.72 0.86
C VAL A 107 -0.66 -10.84 -0.36
N GLY A 108 -1.02 -9.60 -0.12
CA GLY A 108 -1.25 -8.63 -1.20
C GLY A 108 -2.72 -8.37 -1.48
N GLY A 109 -3.29 -9.14 -2.39
CA GLY A 109 -4.64 -8.96 -2.90
C GLY A 109 -5.60 -10.11 -2.57
N PRO A 110 -6.70 -10.24 -3.34
CA PRO A 110 -7.08 -9.51 -4.58
C PRO A 110 -7.19 -8.01 -4.37
N VAL A 111 -7.03 -7.23 -5.45
CA VAL A 111 -6.91 -5.76 -5.38
C VAL A 111 -8.27 -5.06 -5.41
N ARG A 112 -9.22 -5.56 -6.21
CA ARG A 112 -10.58 -5.02 -6.27
C ARG A 112 -11.40 -5.40 -5.04
N SER A 113 -12.11 -4.44 -4.46
CA SER A 113 -12.88 -4.65 -3.22
C SER A 113 -13.87 -5.82 -3.30
N GLU A 114 -14.60 -5.96 -4.40
CA GLU A 114 -15.58 -7.03 -4.60
C GLU A 114 -14.91 -8.41 -4.65
N ALA A 115 -13.76 -8.50 -5.31
CA ALA A 115 -12.99 -9.74 -5.40
C ALA A 115 -12.43 -10.15 -4.04
N ALA A 116 -11.87 -9.19 -3.29
CA ALA A 116 -11.35 -9.45 -1.95
C ALA A 116 -12.44 -9.86 -0.96
N LEU A 117 -13.60 -9.20 -0.99
CA LEU A 117 -14.75 -9.57 -0.16
C LEU A 117 -15.27 -10.98 -0.48
N ALA A 118 -15.29 -11.36 -1.76
CA ALA A 118 -15.67 -12.72 -2.16
C ALA A 118 -14.60 -13.76 -1.77
N ALA A 119 -13.32 -13.40 -1.85
CA ALA A 119 -12.21 -14.28 -1.48
C ALA A 119 -12.19 -14.63 0.02
N MET A 120 -12.81 -13.83 0.91
CA MET A 120 -12.87 -14.13 2.35
C MET A 120 -13.52 -15.48 2.63
N ASP A 121 -14.55 -15.88 1.88
CA ASP A 121 -15.20 -17.19 2.02
C ASP A 121 -14.27 -18.33 1.61
N LEU A 122 -13.50 -18.15 0.54
CA LEU A 122 -12.52 -19.12 0.07
C LEU A 122 -11.36 -19.29 1.05
N LEU A 123 -10.84 -18.17 1.59
CA LEU A 123 -9.79 -18.17 2.61
C LEU A 123 -10.24 -18.90 3.87
N SER A 124 -11.47 -18.65 4.32
CA SER A 124 -12.09 -19.31 5.47
C SER A 124 -12.25 -20.82 5.23
N LYS A 125 -12.79 -21.22 4.07
CA LYS A 125 -12.97 -22.64 3.68
C LYS A 125 -11.66 -23.42 3.77
N HIS A 126 -10.56 -22.81 3.32
CA HIS A 126 -9.23 -23.44 3.27
C HIS A 126 -8.35 -23.10 4.49
N LYS A 127 -8.87 -22.36 5.47
CA LYS A 127 -8.15 -21.89 6.67
C LYS A 127 -6.81 -21.22 6.31
N LYS A 128 -6.83 -20.37 5.29
CA LYS A 128 -5.63 -19.65 4.81
C LYS A 128 -5.63 -18.22 5.34
N ILE A 129 -4.60 -17.89 6.11
CA ILE A 129 -4.41 -16.51 6.58
C ILE A 129 -4.03 -15.63 5.39
N SER A 130 -4.69 -14.48 5.28
CA SER A 130 -4.39 -13.44 4.31
C SER A 130 -4.10 -12.13 5.03
N ILE A 131 -3.00 -11.46 4.64
CA ILE A 131 -2.77 -10.04 4.95
C ILE A 131 -2.96 -9.26 3.66
N LEU A 132 -4.07 -8.55 3.58
CA LEU A 132 -4.41 -7.67 2.48
C LEU A 132 -3.60 -6.38 2.58
N THR A 133 -2.95 -5.94 1.49
CA THR A 133 -1.96 -4.85 1.53
C THR A 133 -2.20 -3.75 0.50
N THR A 134 -2.91 -4.05 -0.59
CA THR A 134 -3.12 -3.15 -1.72
C THR A 134 -4.57 -3.19 -2.18
N GLY A 135 -5.08 -2.11 -2.72
CA GLY A 135 -6.50 -1.99 -3.06
C GLY A 135 -7.40 -2.05 -1.82
N VAL A 136 -8.63 -2.43 -2.04
CA VAL A 136 -9.62 -2.80 -0.98
C VAL A 136 -9.71 -1.79 0.17
N LEU A 137 -10.03 -0.54 -0.20
CA LEU A 137 -10.16 0.55 0.78
C LEU A 137 -11.53 0.55 1.50
N THR A 138 -12.43 -0.38 1.13
CA THR A 138 -13.77 -0.48 1.74
C THR A 138 -13.73 -0.92 3.20
N PRO A 139 -14.49 -0.27 4.11
CA PRO A 139 -14.62 -0.72 5.50
C PRO A 139 -15.40 -2.03 5.65
N ALA A 140 -16.08 -2.50 4.59
CA ALA A 140 -16.83 -3.76 4.62
C ALA A 140 -15.94 -4.97 4.90
N TYR A 141 -14.64 -4.91 4.56
CA TYR A 141 -13.70 -6.02 4.80
C TYR A 141 -13.48 -6.26 6.29
N SER A 142 -13.08 -5.24 7.03
CA SER A 142 -12.86 -5.30 8.48
C SER A 142 -14.18 -5.51 9.25
N LYS A 143 -15.28 -4.92 8.77
CA LYS A 143 -16.61 -5.12 9.33
C LYS A 143 -17.06 -6.59 9.29
N ARG A 144 -16.85 -7.30 8.18
CA ARG A 144 -17.17 -8.73 8.07
C ARG A 144 -16.42 -9.58 9.10
N VAL A 145 -15.14 -9.27 9.38
CA VAL A 145 -14.38 -9.96 10.43
C VAL A 145 -15.04 -9.74 11.79
N ALA A 146 -15.38 -8.50 12.13
CA ALA A 146 -16.02 -8.17 13.40
C ALA A 146 -17.40 -8.81 13.57
N GLU A 147 -18.20 -8.91 12.51
CA GLU A 147 -19.54 -9.47 12.53
C GLU A 147 -19.56 -11.00 12.60
N ASN A 148 -18.55 -11.66 12.05
CA ASN A 148 -18.42 -13.12 12.04
C ASN A 148 -16.96 -13.59 12.18
N TYR A 149 -16.38 -13.30 13.34
CA TYR A 149 -15.00 -13.65 13.67
C TYR A 149 -14.69 -15.13 13.44
N GLY A 150 -15.55 -16.03 13.90
CA GLY A 150 -15.37 -17.48 13.78
C GLY A 150 -15.13 -17.93 12.34
N LYS A 151 -15.79 -17.28 11.38
CA LYS A 151 -15.64 -17.55 9.96
C LYS A 151 -14.45 -16.81 9.35
N TYR A 152 -14.28 -15.52 9.65
CA TYR A 152 -13.35 -14.64 8.92
C TYR A 152 -12.07 -14.28 9.68
N LYS A 153 -11.76 -14.95 10.79
CA LYS A 153 -10.53 -14.74 11.58
C LYS A 153 -9.21 -14.87 10.79
N TYR A 154 -9.26 -15.45 9.60
CA TYR A 154 -8.12 -15.62 8.69
C TYR A 154 -7.79 -14.36 7.89
N CYS A 155 -8.62 -13.32 7.94
CA CYS A 155 -8.55 -12.16 7.07
C CYS A 155 -8.03 -10.93 7.85
N PHE A 156 -6.81 -10.48 7.50
CA PHE A 156 -6.15 -9.29 8.05
C PHE A 156 -5.98 -8.24 6.96
N ARG A 157 -5.91 -6.96 7.33
CA ARG A 157 -5.56 -5.88 6.41
C ARG A 157 -4.61 -4.90 7.08
N ASN A 158 -3.41 -4.71 6.48
CA ASN A 158 -2.41 -3.77 6.97
C ASN A 158 -2.32 -2.47 6.15
N SER A 159 -3.16 -2.29 5.14
CA SER A 159 -3.37 -0.99 4.48
C SER A 159 -4.48 -0.19 5.17
N SER A 160 -4.47 1.14 4.97
CA SER A 160 -5.52 2.02 5.48
C SER A 160 -6.86 1.80 4.76
N GLU A 161 -7.92 2.43 5.24
CA GLU A 161 -9.26 2.38 4.65
C GLU A 161 -9.86 3.78 4.46
N VAL A 162 -10.90 3.89 3.60
CA VAL A 162 -11.51 5.16 3.23
C VAL A 162 -11.83 6.07 4.41
N PRO A 163 -12.46 5.62 5.52
CA PRO A 163 -12.74 6.50 6.65
C PRO A 163 -11.51 7.17 7.26
N VAL A 164 -10.38 6.46 7.32
CA VAL A 164 -9.11 7.00 7.83
C VAL A 164 -8.56 8.06 6.88
N MET A 165 -8.50 7.75 5.58
CA MET A 165 -8.04 8.68 4.55
C MET A 165 -8.88 9.96 4.50
N MET A 166 -10.21 9.83 4.61
CA MET A 166 -11.11 10.98 4.64
C MET A 166 -10.92 11.79 5.92
N GLY A 167 -10.69 11.15 7.06
CA GLY A 167 -10.35 11.82 8.32
C GLY A 167 -9.10 12.68 8.20
N ASP A 168 -8.07 12.17 7.52
CA ASP A 168 -6.83 12.89 7.27
C ASP A 168 -7.05 14.13 6.38
N PHE A 169 -7.78 13.98 5.27
CA PHE A 169 -8.13 15.12 4.41
C PHE A 169 -8.96 16.17 5.16
N MET A 170 -9.93 15.74 5.96
CA MET A 170 -10.74 16.67 6.75
C MET A 170 -9.93 17.42 7.79
N ALA A 171 -8.94 16.77 8.44
CA ALA A 171 -8.04 17.44 9.36
C ALA A 171 -7.17 18.51 8.66
N MET A 172 -6.67 18.21 7.46
CA MET A 172 -5.93 19.17 6.65
C MET A 172 -6.80 20.32 6.18
N LEU A 173 -8.04 20.06 5.78
CA LEU A 173 -9.00 21.09 5.36
C LEU A 173 -9.41 21.98 6.55
N ASP A 174 -9.56 21.44 7.75
CA ASP A 174 -9.77 22.20 8.97
C ASP A 174 -8.59 23.15 9.28
N ASP A 175 -7.35 22.68 9.07
CA ASP A 175 -6.17 23.52 9.22
C ASP A 175 -6.10 24.64 8.16
N LEU A 176 -6.37 24.31 6.90
CA LEU A 176 -6.43 25.30 5.81
C LEU A 176 -7.57 26.31 6.01
N ASN A 177 -8.70 25.89 6.56
CA ASN A 177 -9.77 26.81 6.94
C ASN A 177 -9.32 27.79 8.02
N LYS A 178 -8.68 27.31 9.08
CA LYS A 178 -8.19 28.12 10.20
C LYS A 178 -7.05 29.07 9.79
N THR A 179 -6.11 28.60 8.96
CA THR A 179 -4.87 29.34 8.64
C THR A 179 -4.98 30.23 7.41
N GLN A 180 -5.83 29.84 6.44
CA GLN A 180 -5.98 30.51 5.14
C GLN A 180 -7.40 31.04 4.88
N GLY A 181 -8.36 30.72 5.74
CA GLY A 181 -9.77 31.09 5.55
C GLY A 181 -10.46 30.29 4.42
N PHE A 182 -9.92 29.16 4.00
CA PHE A 182 -10.52 28.36 2.92
C PHE A 182 -11.82 27.71 3.37
N ASN A 183 -12.87 27.86 2.57
CA ASN A 183 -14.19 27.28 2.87
C ASN A 183 -15.00 26.93 1.61
N LYS A 184 -14.39 26.98 0.41
CA LYS A 184 -15.03 26.69 -0.88
C LYS A 184 -14.32 25.57 -1.62
N ALA A 185 -15.03 24.50 -1.90
CA ALA A 185 -14.49 23.33 -2.58
C ALA A 185 -15.26 22.99 -3.86
N TYR A 186 -14.54 22.53 -4.87
CA TYR A 186 -15.07 21.95 -6.08
C TYR A 186 -14.57 20.51 -6.19
N ILE A 187 -15.45 19.54 -6.42
CA ILE A 187 -15.13 18.12 -6.42
C ILE A 187 -15.11 17.62 -7.86
N MET A 188 -14.05 16.92 -8.25
CA MET A 188 -13.90 16.30 -9.56
C MET A 188 -13.52 14.84 -9.38
N VAL A 189 -14.37 13.93 -9.86
CA VAL A 189 -14.18 12.49 -9.66
C VAL A 189 -14.30 11.73 -10.97
N GLN A 190 -13.59 10.63 -11.08
CA GLN A 190 -13.70 9.71 -12.20
C GLN A 190 -15.01 8.91 -12.11
N ASP A 191 -15.57 8.51 -13.26
CA ASP A 191 -16.79 7.73 -13.35
C ASP A 191 -16.55 6.23 -13.05
N VAL A 192 -16.12 5.96 -11.82
CA VAL A 192 -16.01 4.61 -11.24
C VAL A 192 -16.65 4.59 -9.85
N ALA A 193 -17.15 3.45 -9.42
CA ALA A 193 -18.00 3.33 -8.23
C ALA A 193 -17.36 3.92 -6.95
N HIS A 194 -16.11 3.59 -6.67
CA HIS A 194 -15.43 4.06 -5.46
C HIS A 194 -15.07 5.55 -5.52
N ALA A 195 -14.78 6.10 -6.72
CA ALA A 195 -14.50 7.53 -6.87
C ALA A 195 -15.77 8.37 -6.68
N ARG A 196 -16.90 7.92 -7.25
CA ARG A 196 -18.21 8.55 -6.98
C ARG A 196 -18.57 8.50 -5.51
N ALA A 197 -18.41 7.35 -4.86
CA ALA A 197 -18.68 7.19 -3.43
C ALA A 197 -17.77 8.08 -2.57
N GLY A 198 -16.49 8.18 -2.91
CA GLY A 198 -15.53 9.07 -2.24
C GLY A 198 -15.87 10.53 -2.40
N GLY A 199 -16.27 10.95 -3.61
CA GLY A 199 -16.74 12.32 -3.88
C GLY A 199 -17.99 12.69 -3.09
N GLU A 200 -18.99 11.81 -3.06
CA GLU A 200 -20.22 12.03 -2.26
C GLU A 200 -19.92 12.07 -0.75
N TYR A 201 -19.03 11.18 -0.26
CA TYR A 201 -18.59 11.23 1.12
C TYR A 201 -17.95 12.60 1.45
N MET A 202 -17.01 13.06 0.61
CA MET A 202 -16.34 14.36 0.81
C MET A 202 -17.33 15.50 0.75
N LYS A 203 -18.24 15.50 -0.22
CA LYS A 203 -19.31 16.51 -0.33
C LYS A 203 -20.13 16.61 0.95
N LYS A 204 -20.57 15.45 1.49
CA LYS A 204 -21.31 15.39 2.75
C LYS A 204 -20.48 15.94 3.91
N ALA A 205 -19.25 15.45 4.10
CA ALA A 205 -18.36 15.84 5.19
C ALA A 205 -18.04 17.33 5.19
N LEU A 206 -17.79 17.92 4.03
CA LEU A 206 -17.55 19.34 3.86
C LEU A 206 -18.80 20.16 4.19
N THR A 207 -19.99 19.73 3.72
CA THR A 207 -21.27 20.41 4.01
C THR A 207 -21.57 20.39 5.51
N GLU A 208 -21.35 19.29 6.19
CA GLU A 208 -21.50 19.18 7.65
C GLU A 208 -20.58 20.15 8.42
N LYS A 209 -19.40 20.43 7.86
CA LYS A 209 -18.45 21.43 8.39
C LYS A 209 -18.69 22.86 7.88
N LYS A 210 -19.82 23.11 7.25
CA LYS A 210 -20.25 24.43 6.70
C LYS A 210 -19.33 24.98 5.60
N TRP A 211 -18.66 24.10 4.86
CA TRP A 211 -17.99 24.47 3.62
C TRP A 211 -19.02 24.61 2.51
N GLU A 212 -18.80 25.57 1.60
CA GLU A 212 -19.53 25.67 0.33
C GLU A 212 -18.96 24.63 -0.65
N VAL A 213 -19.69 23.56 -0.89
CA VAL A 213 -19.40 22.63 -1.99
C VAL A 213 -20.07 23.19 -3.25
N ILE A 214 -19.27 23.84 -4.09
CA ILE A 214 -19.73 24.57 -5.28
C ILE A 214 -20.39 23.64 -6.29
N ASP A 215 -19.74 22.50 -6.57
CA ASP A 215 -20.25 21.46 -7.49
C ASP A 215 -19.47 20.16 -7.31
N MET A 216 -20.01 19.08 -7.86
CA MET A 216 -19.33 17.81 -8.03
C MET A 216 -19.48 17.33 -9.46
N LYS A 217 -18.37 17.27 -10.21
CA LYS A 217 -18.31 16.79 -11.60
C LYS A 217 -17.78 15.38 -11.69
N ILE A 218 -18.46 14.55 -12.49
CA ILE A 218 -18.08 13.18 -12.77
C ILE A 218 -17.56 13.10 -14.20
N TYR A 219 -16.38 12.49 -14.38
CA TYR A 219 -15.70 12.40 -15.67
C TYR A 219 -15.55 10.94 -16.11
N PRO A 220 -15.97 10.61 -17.33
CA PRO A 220 -15.75 9.29 -17.90
C PRO A 220 -14.28 8.87 -17.85
N THR A 221 -14.00 7.59 -17.65
CA THR A 221 -12.66 7.02 -17.80
C THR A 221 -12.12 7.31 -19.20
N GLY A 222 -10.86 7.71 -19.32
CA GLY A 222 -10.24 8.13 -20.58
C GLY A 222 -10.40 9.63 -20.89
N THR A 223 -11.05 10.41 -20.01
CA THR A 223 -11.13 11.87 -20.17
C THR A 223 -9.74 12.49 -20.12
N THR A 224 -9.45 13.36 -21.10
CA THR A 224 -8.20 14.15 -21.16
C THR A 224 -8.44 15.65 -21.20
N ASP A 225 -9.68 16.10 -21.38
CA ASP A 225 -10.08 17.51 -21.32
C ASP A 225 -10.98 17.77 -20.11
N TYR A 226 -10.44 18.51 -19.15
CA TYR A 226 -11.11 18.93 -17.92
C TYR A 226 -11.41 20.42 -17.89
N SER A 227 -11.15 21.14 -19.00
CA SER A 227 -11.16 22.60 -19.08
C SER A 227 -12.48 23.21 -18.64
N GLN A 228 -13.62 22.66 -19.03
CA GLN A 228 -14.93 23.19 -18.66
C GLN A 228 -15.13 23.20 -17.13
N GLY A 229 -14.85 22.07 -16.44
CA GLY A 229 -14.97 22.00 -14.97
C GLY A 229 -13.98 22.89 -14.25
N LEU A 230 -12.76 23.01 -14.77
CA LEU A 230 -11.74 23.89 -14.24
C LEU A 230 -12.13 25.39 -14.39
N ILE A 231 -12.67 25.79 -15.55
CA ILE A 231 -13.20 27.15 -15.77
C ILE A 231 -14.35 27.45 -14.80
N ASP A 232 -15.29 26.51 -14.65
CA ASP A 232 -16.43 26.64 -13.74
C ASP A 232 -15.97 26.80 -12.29
N SER A 233 -15.01 25.98 -11.86
CA SER A 233 -14.43 26.05 -10.51
C SER A 233 -13.78 27.41 -10.23
N GLY A 234 -13.01 27.92 -11.21
CA GLY A 234 -12.35 29.22 -11.11
C GLY A 234 -13.35 30.40 -11.08
N LYS A 235 -14.36 30.41 -11.96
CA LYS A 235 -15.40 31.44 -12.00
C LYS A 235 -16.20 31.51 -10.70
N LYS A 236 -16.44 30.37 -10.06
CA LYS A 236 -17.20 30.29 -8.80
C LYS A 236 -16.32 30.46 -7.54
N GLY A 237 -15.02 30.64 -7.72
CA GLY A 237 -14.08 30.95 -6.64
C GLY A 237 -13.72 29.76 -5.76
N ALA A 238 -13.62 28.58 -6.33
CA ALA A 238 -13.13 27.40 -5.61
C ALA A 238 -11.71 27.63 -5.07
N GLN A 239 -11.49 27.32 -3.80
CA GLN A 239 -10.20 27.43 -3.11
C GLN A 239 -9.52 26.05 -3.02
N ILE A 240 -10.32 24.98 -3.01
CA ILE A 240 -9.89 23.58 -3.05
C ILE A 240 -10.48 22.90 -4.28
N LEU A 241 -9.64 22.19 -5.04
CA LEU A 241 -10.06 21.18 -6.00
C LEU A 241 -9.85 19.82 -5.33
N PHE A 242 -10.94 19.17 -4.91
CA PHE A 242 -10.86 17.82 -4.39
C PHE A 242 -10.99 16.82 -5.54
N LEU A 243 -9.97 15.98 -5.71
CA LEU A 243 -9.81 15.08 -6.85
C LEU A 243 -9.88 13.62 -6.41
N TRP A 244 -10.59 12.80 -7.19
CA TRP A 244 -10.53 11.33 -7.04
C TRP A 244 -10.42 10.68 -8.41
N MET A 245 -9.17 10.42 -8.83
CA MET A 245 -8.82 10.02 -10.19
C MET A 245 -7.86 8.82 -10.18
N ASP A 246 -8.25 7.71 -10.79
CA ASP A 246 -7.43 6.49 -10.79
C ASP A 246 -6.56 6.35 -12.03
N MET A 247 -6.98 6.91 -13.17
CA MET A 247 -6.32 6.65 -14.44
C MET A 247 -5.14 7.59 -14.72
N PRO A 248 -4.09 7.11 -15.41
CA PRO A 248 -2.88 7.90 -15.71
C PRO A 248 -3.15 9.19 -16.50
N GLU A 249 -4.14 9.17 -17.40
CA GLU A 249 -4.55 10.33 -18.19
C GLU A 249 -5.05 11.52 -17.37
N SER A 250 -5.44 11.28 -16.11
CA SER A 250 -5.83 12.34 -15.16
C SER A 250 -4.71 13.35 -14.90
N ALA A 251 -3.47 13.03 -15.21
CA ALA A 251 -2.35 13.98 -15.16
C ALA A 251 -2.61 15.23 -16.03
N ALA A 252 -3.39 15.12 -17.11
CA ALA A 252 -3.80 16.24 -17.96
C ALA A 252 -4.60 17.31 -17.20
N LEU A 253 -5.38 16.91 -16.18
CA LEU A 253 -6.12 17.85 -15.31
C LEU A 253 -5.16 18.85 -14.64
N LEU A 254 -4.06 18.35 -14.08
CA LEU A 254 -3.08 19.22 -13.39
C LEU A 254 -2.31 20.11 -14.36
N GLN A 255 -2.05 19.65 -15.59
CA GLN A 255 -1.46 20.48 -16.63
C GLN A 255 -2.41 21.63 -17.00
N GLN A 256 -3.71 21.36 -17.21
CA GLN A 256 -4.72 22.37 -17.52
C GLN A 256 -4.93 23.35 -16.36
N TRP A 257 -5.08 22.85 -15.12
CA TRP A 257 -5.18 23.65 -13.92
C TRP A 257 -3.99 24.62 -13.76
N SER A 258 -2.77 24.12 -13.91
CA SER A 258 -1.55 24.93 -13.79
C SER A 258 -1.41 25.97 -14.90
N ASN A 259 -1.75 25.60 -16.16
CA ASN A 259 -1.71 26.54 -17.30
C ASN A 259 -2.73 27.66 -17.14
N MET A 260 -3.91 27.38 -16.59
CA MET A 260 -4.95 28.37 -16.29
C MET A 260 -4.62 29.23 -15.06
N LYS A 261 -3.60 28.87 -14.26
CA LYS A 261 -3.25 29.51 -12.98
C LYS A 261 -4.48 29.68 -12.06
N LEU A 262 -5.25 28.59 -11.92
CA LEU A 262 -6.47 28.62 -11.10
C LEU A 262 -6.14 28.84 -9.63
N LYS A 263 -6.87 29.76 -8.97
CA LYS A 263 -6.68 30.11 -7.55
C LYS A 263 -7.30 29.05 -6.62
N SER A 264 -6.95 27.78 -6.84
CA SER A 264 -7.40 26.64 -6.06
C SER A 264 -6.23 25.68 -5.82
N LEU A 265 -6.22 25.02 -4.65
CA LEU A 265 -5.23 24.02 -4.27
C LEU A 265 -5.77 22.65 -4.64
N PRO A 266 -5.11 21.88 -5.54
CA PRO A 266 -5.52 20.53 -5.88
C PRO A 266 -5.09 19.56 -4.79
N MET A 267 -6.03 18.72 -4.33
CA MET A 267 -5.77 17.67 -3.35
C MET A 267 -6.71 16.49 -3.51
N GLY A 268 -6.28 15.32 -3.11
CA GLY A 268 -7.15 14.15 -3.14
C GLY A 268 -6.41 12.83 -3.35
N PHE A 269 -7.10 11.90 -4.00
CA PHE A 269 -6.57 10.61 -4.42
C PHE A 269 -6.38 10.64 -5.94
N MET A 270 -5.13 10.55 -6.40
CA MET A 270 -4.80 10.59 -7.82
C MET A 270 -3.64 9.63 -8.12
N ASN A 271 -3.94 8.49 -8.74
CA ASN A 271 -2.96 7.45 -9.05
C ASN A 271 -1.73 8.01 -9.79
N ALA A 272 -1.94 8.85 -10.81
CA ALA A 272 -0.82 9.45 -11.55
C ALA A 272 0.14 10.22 -10.64
N ALA A 273 -0.38 10.94 -9.63
CA ALA A 273 0.41 11.79 -8.74
C ALA A 273 1.14 11.03 -7.61
N GLU A 274 0.82 9.75 -7.42
CA GLU A 274 1.53 8.89 -6.46
C GLU A 274 2.94 8.53 -6.96
N GLN A 275 3.12 8.43 -8.27
CA GLN A 275 4.30 7.89 -8.92
C GLN A 275 5.44 8.91 -9.01
N PRO A 276 6.71 8.50 -8.78
CA PRO A 276 7.89 9.37 -8.95
C PRO A 276 8.00 9.99 -10.33
N GLY A 277 7.50 9.30 -11.36
CA GLY A 277 7.50 9.77 -12.75
C GLY A 277 6.53 10.92 -13.07
N PHE A 278 5.59 11.20 -12.18
CA PHE A 278 4.53 12.22 -12.39
C PHE A 278 5.07 13.62 -12.70
N TRP A 279 6.12 14.06 -12.00
CA TRP A 279 6.76 15.34 -12.26
C TRP A 279 7.19 15.49 -13.73
N LYS A 280 7.89 14.46 -14.24
CA LYS A 280 8.33 14.44 -15.64
C LYS A 280 7.14 14.33 -16.60
N ALA A 281 6.17 13.48 -16.31
CA ALA A 281 4.98 13.27 -17.14
C ALA A 281 4.13 14.54 -17.29
N THR A 282 4.07 15.37 -16.26
CA THR A 282 3.33 16.65 -16.30
C THR A 282 4.18 17.84 -16.76
N GLY A 283 5.48 17.66 -17.05
CA GLY A 283 6.38 18.77 -17.35
C GLY A 283 6.49 19.78 -16.18
N GLY A 284 6.42 19.30 -14.94
CA GLY A 284 6.45 20.12 -13.72
C GLY A 284 5.11 20.78 -13.36
N LYS A 285 4.06 20.58 -14.16
CA LYS A 285 2.73 21.20 -13.92
C LYS A 285 1.94 20.54 -12.79
N GLY A 286 2.43 19.41 -12.25
CA GLY A 286 1.90 18.76 -11.05
C GLY A 286 2.34 19.39 -9.72
N GLU A 287 3.12 20.49 -9.75
CA GLU A 287 3.54 21.24 -8.56
C GLU A 287 2.32 21.63 -7.72
N TYR A 288 2.46 21.59 -6.41
CA TYR A 288 1.42 21.86 -5.38
C TYR A 288 0.33 20.79 -5.25
N MET A 289 0.25 19.75 -6.10
CA MET A 289 -0.72 18.67 -5.91
C MET A 289 -0.46 17.96 -4.57
N ILE A 290 -1.50 17.87 -3.75
CA ILE A 290 -1.50 17.08 -2.51
C ILE A 290 -2.16 15.74 -2.78
N VAL A 291 -1.45 14.63 -2.55
CA VAL A 291 -1.97 13.28 -2.78
C VAL A 291 -1.80 12.38 -1.58
N ASN A 292 -2.83 11.57 -1.30
CA ASN A 292 -2.78 10.54 -0.27
C ASN A 292 -2.19 9.25 -0.85
N LEU A 293 -1.14 8.75 -0.22
CA LEU A 293 -0.45 7.51 -0.57
C LEU A 293 -0.95 6.31 0.25
N VAL A 294 -2.11 6.40 0.87
CA VAL A 294 -2.76 5.39 1.73
C VAL A 294 -1.93 5.08 2.99
N ASN A 295 -0.70 4.63 2.83
CA ASN A 295 0.24 4.36 3.94
C ASN A 295 1.49 5.21 3.81
N GLY A 296 2.14 5.50 4.92
CA GLY A 296 3.48 6.07 4.93
C GLY A 296 4.54 5.13 4.32
N GLY A 297 5.70 5.68 3.97
CA GLY A 297 6.80 4.91 3.38
C GLY A 297 6.68 4.64 1.88
N ASN A 298 5.58 5.02 1.24
CA ASN A 298 5.41 4.96 -0.23
C ASN A 298 6.02 6.17 -0.95
N ALA A 299 6.58 7.10 -0.20
CA ALA A 299 7.48 8.16 -0.66
C ALA A 299 8.60 8.32 0.37
N PRO A 300 9.76 8.90 0.00
CA PRO A 300 10.82 9.19 0.94
C PRO A 300 10.31 10.11 2.07
N ALA A 301 10.40 9.64 3.32
CA ALA A 301 10.06 10.41 4.52
C ALA A 301 10.68 9.75 5.75
N LYS A 302 11.04 10.53 6.78
CA LYS A 302 11.63 10.02 8.02
C LYS A 302 10.54 9.66 9.04
N ILE A 303 9.68 8.71 8.73
CA ILE A 303 8.57 8.30 9.60
C ILE A 303 9.08 7.48 10.79
N THR A 304 9.87 6.44 10.50
CA THR A 304 10.55 5.60 11.50
C THR A 304 12.02 5.40 11.09
N PRO A 305 12.88 4.88 11.97
CA PRO A 305 14.24 4.51 11.58
C PRO A 305 14.32 3.48 10.44
N TRP A 306 13.22 2.76 10.17
CA TRP A 306 13.15 1.76 9.12
C TRP A 306 12.71 2.33 7.77
N THR A 307 11.97 3.44 7.74
CA THR A 307 11.39 3.98 6.50
C THR A 307 12.45 4.24 5.43
N MET A 308 13.50 5.00 5.77
CA MET A 308 14.55 5.33 4.78
C MET A 308 15.37 4.09 4.38
N LYS A 309 15.59 3.13 5.28
CA LYS A 309 16.24 1.85 4.94
C LYS A 309 15.46 1.10 3.88
N PHE A 310 14.14 1.05 4.03
CA PHE A 310 13.24 0.43 3.04
C PHE A 310 13.28 1.18 1.70
N VAL A 311 13.16 2.52 1.71
CA VAL A 311 13.20 3.35 0.49
C VAL A 311 14.52 3.17 -0.26
N ASP A 312 15.66 3.18 0.46
CA ASP A 312 16.99 3.01 -0.11
C ASP A 312 17.19 1.59 -0.69
N ALA A 313 16.71 0.55 0.03
CA ALA A 313 16.75 -0.83 -0.43
C ALA A 313 15.88 -1.03 -1.69
N TYR A 314 14.69 -0.43 -1.72
CA TYR A 314 13.80 -0.45 -2.87
C TYR A 314 14.45 0.22 -4.08
N LYS A 315 15.00 1.43 -3.88
CA LYS A 315 15.70 2.19 -4.92
C LYS A 315 16.94 1.44 -5.45
N LYS A 316 17.70 0.82 -4.57
CA LYS A 316 18.85 0.00 -4.96
C LYS A 316 18.47 -1.18 -5.84
N LYS A 317 17.33 -1.84 -5.52
CA LYS A 317 16.89 -3.02 -6.26
C LYS A 317 16.18 -2.70 -7.56
N TRP A 318 15.33 -1.66 -7.57
CA TRP A 318 14.44 -1.37 -8.69
C TRP A 318 14.81 -0.13 -9.50
N GLY A 319 15.82 0.64 -9.08
CA GLY A 319 16.32 1.83 -9.78
C GLY A 319 15.48 3.10 -9.57
N LEU A 320 14.41 3.04 -8.76
CA LEU A 320 13.50 4.15 -8.49
C LEU A 320 12.91 4.06 -7.07
N GLU A 321 12.28 5.14 -6.62
CA GLU A 321 11.59 5.18 -5.32
C GLU A 321 10.31 4.33 -5.35
N PRO A 322 9.74 3.94 -4.19
CA PRO A 322 8.43 3.29 -4.13
C PRO A 322 7.37 4.09 -4.90
N GLU A 323 6.51 3.41 -5.66
CA GLU A 323 5.69 4.06 -6.69
C GLU A 323 4.21 4.11 -6.37
N GLY A 324 3.66 3.10 -5.72
CA GLY A 324 2.24 3.02 -5.41
C GLY A 324 1.98 2.89 -3.92
N TYR A 325 0.74 2.85 -3.54
CA TYR A 325 0.37 2.80 -2.13
C TYR A 325 0.46 1.39 -1.51
N GLY A 326 0.59 0.35 -2.32
CA GLY A 326 0.73 -1.04 -1.87
C GLY A 326 2.15 -1.46 -1.51
N THR A 327 3.17 -0.67 -1.86
CA THR A 327 4.58 -1.09 -1.75
C THR A 327 5.02 -1.31 -0.30
N SER A 328 4.88 -0.30 0.56
CA SER A 328 5.32 -0.36 1.96
C SER A 328 4.51 -1.36 2.79
N SER A 329 3.20 -1.42 2.57
CA SER A 329 2.30 -2.37 3.26
C SER A 329 2.59 -3.82 2.85
N SER A 330 2.87 -4.07 1.58
CA SER A 330 3.22 -5.41 1.09
C SER A 330 4.58 -5.87 1.62
N TYR A 331 5.56 -4.98 1.65
CA TYR A 331 6.85 -5.24 2.29
C TYR A 331 6.67 -5.60 3.77
N MET A 332 5.90 -4.80 4.50
CA MET A 332 5.65 -5.03 5.92
C MET A 332 4.84 -6.30 6.20
N ALA A 333 3.90 -6.69 5.35
CA ALA A 333 3.12 -7.92 5.54
C ALA A 333 4.01 -9.17 5.60
N VAL A 334 5.07 -9.22 4.80
CA VAL A 334 6.03 -10.34 4.85
C VAL A 334 6.79 -10.37 6.18
N TYR A 335 7.18 -9.20 6.69
CA TYR A 335 7.80 -9.09 8.01
C TYR A 335 6.83 -9.40 9.16
N GLN A 336 5.55 -9.05 9.00
CA GLN A 336 4.49 -9.41 9.96
C GLN A 336 4.29 -10.93 10.00
N TYR A 337 4.29 -11.61 8.85
CA TYR A 337 4.29 -13.08 8.82
C TYR A 337 5.53 -13.68 9.47
N LYS A 338 6.73 -13.15 9.15
CA LYS A 338 7.96 -13.61 9.78
C LYS A 338 7.87 -13.53 11.31
N ASP A 339 7.54 -12.37 11.85
CA ASP A 339 7.42 -12.13 13.29
C ASP A 339 6.38 -13.05 13.93
N ALA A 340 5.21 -13.19 13.32
CA ALA A 340 4.12 -14.03 13.84
C ALA A 340 4.49 -15.52 13.84
N ILE A 341 5.10 -16.04 12.76
CA ILE A 341 5.52 -17.44 12.64
C ILE A 341 6.64 -17.73 13.65
N GLU A 342 7.61 -16.84 13.83
CA GLU A 342 8.69 -17.00 14.80
C GLU A 342 8.19 -16.98 16.25
N LYS A 343 7.21 -16.16 16.57
CA LYS A 343 6.54 -16.12 17.90
C LYS A 343 5.68 -17.38 18.13
N ALA A 344 4.93 -17.79 17.13
CA ALA A 344 4.11 -19.00 17.17
C ALA A 344 4.96 -20.29 17.17
N LYS A 345 6.21 -20.23 16.68
CA LYS A 345 7.12 -21.40 16.46
C LYS A 345 6.55 -22.47 15.54
N THR A 346 5.55 -22.13 14.75
CA THR A 346 4.82 -23.03 13.83
C THR A 346 4.21 -22.23 12.68
N THR A 347 3.79 -22.95 11.63
CA THR A 347 2.95 -22.40 10.53
C THR A 347 1.47 -22.78 10.69
N ASP A 348 1.08 -23.32 11.85
CA ASP A 348 -0.32 -23.61 12.16
C ASP A 348 -1.16 -22.33 12.13
N PRO A 349 -2.29 -22.29 11.39
CA PRO A 349 -3.05 -21.07 11.21
C PRO A 349 -3.57 -20.46 12.52
N ASP A 350 -4.08 -21.25 13.45
CA ASP A 350 -4.67 -20.72 14.68
C ASP A 350 -3.60 -20.11 15.59
N ALA A 351 -2.43 -20.73 15.67
CA ALA A 351 -1.30 -20.21 16.43
C ALA A 351 -0.75 -18.91 15.78
N VAL A 352 -0.68 -18.85 14.44
CA VAL A 352 -0.20 -17.65 13.72
C VAL A 352 -1.23 -16.53 13.82
N ILE A 353 -2.55 -16.78 13.77
CA ILE A 353 -3.59 -15.78 14.02
C ILE A 353 -3.41 -15.17 15.41
N THR A 354 -3.28 -16.01 16.44
CA THR A 354 -3.04 -15.53 17.81
C THR A 354 -1.78 -14.65 17.90
N ALA A 355 -0.72 -15.01 17.19
CA ALA A 355 0.52 -14.21 17.16
C ALA A 355 0.32 -12.86 16.43
N LEU A 356 -0.42 -12.82 15.31
CA LEU A 356 -0.77 -11.59 14.59
C LEU A 356 -1.65 -10.67 15.42
N GLU A 357 -2.66 -11.18 16.10
CA GLU A 357 -3.54 -10.40 16.98
C GLU A 357 -2.82 -9.78 18.18
N ASN A 358 -1.73 -10.41 18.64
CA ASN A 358 -0.89 -9.90 19.72
C ASN A 358 0.39 -9.23 19.21
N GLN A 359 0.50 -9.01 17.89
CA GLN A 359 1.67 -8.41 17.30
C GLN A 359 1.83 -6.95 17.73
N ASP A 360 3.08 -6.59 18.02
CA ASP A 360 3.52 -5.24 18.28
C ASP A 360 4.91 -5.08 17.67
N LEU A 361 4.94 -4.53 16.46
CA LEU A 361 6.15 -4.42 15.65
C LEU A 361 6.32 -2.97 15.16
N MET A 362 7.47 -2.35 15.41
CA MET A 362 7.80 -1.10 14.74
C MET A 362 8.14 -1.39 13.28
N GLY A 363 7.38 -0.82 12.36
CA GLY A 363 7.52 -1.04 10.91
C GLY A 363 7.95 0.22 10.16
N VAL A 364 7.87 0.15 8.82
CA VAL A 364 8.24 1.22 7.89
C VAL A 364 7.38 2.48 8.08
N TYR A 365 6.09 2.32 8.38
CA TYR A 365 5.15 3.45 8.51
C TYR A 365 4.52 3.56 9.90
N GLY A 366 5.20 3.08 10.93
CA GLY A 366 4.80 3.22 12.31
C GLY A 366 4.66 1.89 13.04
N ARG A 367 3.99 1.93 14.18
CA ARG A 367 3.74 0.77 15.03
C ARG A 367 2.65 -0.11 14.44
N MET A 368 3.01 -1.34 14.08
CA MET A 368 2.17 -2.30 13.40
C MET A 368 1.45 -3.18 14.42
N ARG A 369 0.15 -2.94 14.62
CA ARG A 369 -0.74 -3.72 15.48
C ARG A 369 -2.07 -3.87 14.79
N PHE A 370 -2.68 -5.04 14.89
CA PHE A 370 -4.04 -5.26 14.41
C PHE A 370 -5.05 -5.06 15.53
N ASP A 371 -6.17 -4.44 15.22
CA ASP A 371 -7.35 -4.48 16.07
C ASP A 371 -7.89 -5.91 16.12
N LYS A 372 -8.00 -6.49 17.31
CA LYS A 372 -8.35 -7.91 17.49
C LYS A 372 -9.77 -8.27 17.04
N LYS A 373 -10.65 -7.29 16.96
CA LYS A 373 -12.05 -7.51 16.57
C LYS A 373 -12.25 -7.44 15.06
N THR A 374 -11.49 -6.57 14.40
CA THR A 374 -11.66 -6.24 12.98
C THR A 374 -10.54 -6.74 12.11
N HIS A 375 -9.40 -7.12 12.67
CA HIS A 375 -8.13 -7.44 12.02
C HIS A 375 -7.63 -6.34 11.07
N GLN A 376 -8.09 -5.10 11.29
CA GLN A 376 -7.59 -3.90 10.63
C GLN A 376 -6.34 -3.41 11.34
N ILE A 377 -5.33 -2.98 10.57
CA ILE A 377 -4.19 -2.25 11.14
C ILE A 377 -4.70 -1.01 11.91
N ILE A 378 -4.17 -0.78 13.11
CA ILE A 378 -4.56 0.36 13.95
C ILE A 378 -3.87 1.63 13.41
N PRO A 379 -4.64 2.60 12.87
CA PRO A 379 -4.09 3.85 12.35
C PRO A 379 -3.75 4.82 13.48
N SER A 380 -2.77 5.69 13.26
CA SER A 380 -2.47 6.83 14.14
C SER A 380 -1.75 7.93 13.38
N TRP A 381 -1.83 9.16 13.86
CA TRP A 381 -1.00 10.27 13.40
C TRP A 381 0.38 10.31 14.10
N ASP A 382 0.57 9.47 15.11
CA ASP A 382 1.84 9.26 15.78
C ASP A 382 2.40 7.88 15.42
N PRO A 383 3.57 7.78 14.74
CA PRO A 383 4.15 6.50 14.36
C PRO A 383 4.52 5.62 15.57
N LYS A 384 4.61 6.17 16.78
CA LYS A 384 4.83 5.41 18.01
C LYS A 384 3.56 4.70 18.49
N GLU A 385 2.37 5.20 18.08
CA GLU A 385 1.08 4.72 18.54
C GLU A 385 0.37 3.82 17.51
N GLY A 386 0.68 3.96 16.22
CA GLY A 386 0.05 3.15 15.17
C GLY A 386 0.66 3.37 13.80
N ALA A 387 -0.02 2.83 12.79
CA ALA A 387 0.34 2.97 11.39
C ALA A 387 -0.07 4.36 10.89
N VAL A 388 0.88 5.11 10.34
CA VAL A 388 0.59 6.43 9.76
C VAL A 388 0.25 6.32 8.29
N THR A 389 -0.68 7.16 7.83
CA THR A 389 -0.94 7.40 6.41
C THR A 389 0.16 8.27 5.81
N GLY A 390 0.31 8.23 4.48
CA GLY A 390 1.22 9.10 3.75
C GLY A 390 0.44 10.14 2.95
N ILE A 391 0.52 11.42 3.34
CA ILE A 391 0.05 12.51 2.48
C ILE A 391 1.24 13.38 2.12
N ILE A 392 1.50 13.46 0.83
CA ILE A 392 2.57 14.27 0.28
C ILE A 392 2.01 15.46 -0.51
N GLN A 393 2.85 16.46 -0.66
CA GLN A 393 2.68 17.49 -1.67
C GLN A 393 3.87 17.47 -2.63
N TRP A 394 3.61 17.61 -3.92
CA TRP A 394 4.65 17.85 -4.89
C TRP A 394 5.23 19.24 -4.70
N GLN A 395 6.51 19.33 -4.36
CA GLN A 395 7.24 20.59 -4.10
C GLN A 395 8.62 20.53 -4.76
N ALA A 396 8.87 21.42 -5.71
CA ALA A 396 10.12 21.48 -6.48
C ALA A 396 10.53 20.11 -7.06
N GLY A 397 9.57 19.39 -7.62
CA GLY A 397 9.77 18.07 -8.22
C GLY A 397 9.97 16.90 -7.26
N LYS A 398 9.72 17.11 -5.96
CA LYS A 398 9.85 16.09 -4.92
C LYS A 398 8.51 15.82 -4.24
N ARG A 399 8.32 14.58 -3.79
CA ARG A 399 7.17 14.15 -2.98
C ARG A 399 7.48 14.41 -1.51
N ILE A 400 7.04 15.55 -0.98
CA ILE A 400 7.32 15.98 0.40
C ILE A 400 6.16 15.57 1.30
N GLN A 401 6.43 14.80 2.34
CA GLN A 401 5.45 14.45 3.37
C GLN A 401 4.97 15.71 4.09
N VAL A 402 3.67 16.00 4.02
CA VAL A 402 3.07 17.20 4.64
C VAL A 402 2.06 16.87 5.74
N PHE A 403 1.60 15.61 5.80
CA PHE A 403 0.70 15.13 6.84
C PHE A 403 0.92 13.61 7.07
N PRO A 404 0.73 13.09 8.31
CA PRO A 404 0.31 13.78 9.53
C PRO A 404 1.41 14.67 10.14
N PRO A 405 1.04 15.63 11.02
CA PRO A 405 1.98 16.66 11.50
C PRO A 405 3.26 16.13 12.17
N LYS A 406 3.17 15.01 12.89
CA LYS A 406 4.33 14.42 13.59
C LYS A 406 5.44 13.87 12.68
N VAL A 407 5.11 13.59 11.43
CA VAL A 407 6.06 13.04 10.44
C VAL A 407 6.16 13.91 9.20
N ALA A 408 5.57 15.10 9.22
CA ALA A 408 5.68 16.07 8.14
C ALA A 408 7.13 16.58 8.01
N GLU A 409 7.65 16.58 6.78
CA GLU A 409 8.98 17.11 6.44
C GLU A 409 8.90 18.50 5.79
N GLY A 410 7.68 18.90 5.41
CA GLY A 410 7.40 20.22 4.86
C GLY A 410 6.03 20.74 5.26
N LYS A 411 5.81 22.04 5.02
CA LYS A 411 4.49 22.68 5.16
C LYS A 411 3.78 22.64 3.81
N ILE A 412 2.45 22.71 3.85
CA ILE A 412 1.66 22.90 2.64
C ILE A 412 2.02 24.25 2.00
N MET A 413 2.38 24.19 0.73
CA MET A 413 2.70 25.38 -0.09
C MET A 413 1.51 25.71 -0.98
N LEU A 414 1.16 26.98 -1.03
CA LEU A 414 0.17 27.49 -1.99
C LEU A 414 0.87 27.94 -3.29
N PRO A 415 0.22 27.73 -4.45
CA PRO A 415 0.69 28.28 -5.70
C PRO A 415 0.94 29.80 -5.59
N PRO A 416 1.97 30.36 -6.22
CA PRO A 416 2.28 31.78 -6.09
C PRO A 416 1.16 32.69 -6.60
N TRP A 417 0.31 32.23 -7.50
CA TRP A 417 -0.85 32.98 -8.02
C TRP A 417 -2.10 32.88 -7.11
N MET A 418 -2.02 32.15 -5.98
CA MET A 418 -3.06 32.15 -4.93
C MET A 418 -2.78 33.15 -3.80
N LYS A 419 -1.57 33.69 -3.78
CA LYS A 419 -1.15 34.71 -2.80
C LYS A 419 -1.72 36.07 -3.12
#